data_f54343cea2d3f5fa22de918591b5dad5
#
_entry.id   f54343cea2d3f5fa22de918591b5dad5
#
_cell.length_a   1.000
_cell.length_b   1.000
_cell.length_c   1.000
_cell.angle_alpha   90.00
_cell.angle_beta   90.00
_cell.angle_gamma   90.00
#
_symmetry.space_group_name_H-M   'P 1'
#
loop_
_entity.id
_entity.type
_entity.pdbx_description
1 polymer ?
#
loop_
_entity_poly.entity_id
_entity_poly.type
_entity_poly.pdbx_seq_one_letter_code
_entity_poly.pdbx_strand_id
1 'polypeptide(L)' 'MSEIAKTIGQRVRNYRIDKGLSQEKLAELSGCHPTYIGQVERGEKNATLESIEKIASAMNISLAQLFEKIGESSTDS' A
#
# COMPACT_ATOMS: atom_id res chain seq x y z
N MET A 1 -7.00 -5.10 13.50
CA MET A 1 -6.43 -5.01 12.15
C MET A 1 -5.30 -5.99 12.02
N SER A 2 -5.11 -6.54 10.85
CA SER A 2 -4.05 -7.50 10.66
C SER A 2 -2.69 -6.81 10.55
N GLU A 3 -1.66 -7.52 10.98
CA GLU A 3 -0.30 -7.00 10.85
C GLU A 3 0.07 -6.79 9.39
N ILE A 4 -0.41 -7.68 8.52
CA ILE A 4 -0.11 -7.55 7.10
C ILE A 4 -0.72 -6.28 6.54
N ALA A 5 -1.97 -5.99 6.91
CA ALA A 5 -2.63 -4.78 6.43
C ALA A 5 -1.86 -3.53 6.87
N LYS A 6 -1.38 -3.52 8.11
CA LYS A 6 -0.61 -2.38 8.60
C LYS A 6 0.72 -2.26 7.88
N THR A 7 1.38 -3.38 7.64
CA THR A 7 2.66 -3.36 6.95
C THR A 7 2.51 -2.87 5.52
N ILE A 8 1.51 -3.40 4.81
CA ILE A 8 1.26 -2.96 3.44
C ILE A 8 0.90 -1.48 3.41
N GLY A 9 0.04 -1.07 4.34
CA GLY A 9 -0.37 0.33 4.39
C GLY A 9 0.82 1.26 4.62
N GLN A 10 1.71 0.88 5.54
CA GLN A 10 2.88 1.68 5.82
C GLN A 10 3.79 1.77 4.60
N ARG A 11 3.93 0.67 3.87
CA ARG A 11 4.75 0.66 2.67
C ARG A 11 4.15 1.52 1.57
N VAL A 12 2.83 1.45 1.41
CA VAL A 12 2.16 2.32 0.45
C VAL A 12 2.47 3.78 0.77
N ARG A 13 2.32 4.14 2.04
CA ARG A 13 2.58 5.51 2.46
C ARG A 13 4.04 5.91 2.19
N ASN A 14 4.97 5.03 2.52
CA ASN A 14 6.39 5.34 2.34
C ASN A 14 6.72 5.54 0.86
N TYR A 15 6.23 4.66 0.00
CA TYR A 15 6.46 4.81 -1.44
C TYR A 15 5.79 6.08 -1.97
N ARG A 16 4.58 6.36 -1.48
CA ARG A 16 3.85 7.54 -1.92
C ARG A 16 4.63 8.81 -1.61
N ILE A 17 5.10 8.90 -0.38
CA ILE A 17 5.86 10.08 0.06
C ILE A 17 7.16 10.18 -0.72
N ASP A 18 7.82 9.04 -0.90
CA ASP A 18 9.08 9.01 -1.65
C ASP A 18 8.90 9.49 -3.09
N LYS A 19 7.74 9.22 -3.66
CA LYS A 19 7.43 9.66 -5.02
C LYS A 19 6.88 11.07 -5.08
N GLY A 20 6.75 11.74 -3.94
CA GLY A 20 6.25 13.11 -3.89
C GLY A 20 4.76 13.23 -4.15
N LEU A 21 4.00 12.19 -3.88
CA LEU A 21 2.56 12.18 -4.17
C LEU A 21 1.75 12.46 -2.91
N SER A 22 0.68 13.23 -3.08
CA SER A 22 -0.33 13.34 -2.03
C SER A 22 -1.24 12.13 -2.06
N GLN A 23 -2.02 11.94 -1.00
CA GLN A 23 -3.02 10.89 -1.01
C GLN A 23 -4.04 11.11 -2.12
N GLU A 24 -4.40 12.37 -2.35
CA GLU A 24 -5.35 12.71 -3.42
C GLU A 24 -4.78 12.37 -4.79
N LYS A 25 -3.51 12.67 -4.99
CA LYS A 25 -2.89 12.38 -6.29
C LYS A 25 -2.79 10.88 -6.52
N LEU A 26 -2.38 10.14 -5.48
CA LEU A 26 -2.32 8.68 -5.61
C LEU A 26 -3.70 8.12 -5.90
N ALA A 27 -4.73 8.64 -5.23
CA ALA A 27 -6.09 8.18 -5.48
C ALA A 27 -6.48 8.43 -6.92
N GLU A 28 -6.18 9.61 -7.44
CA GLU A 28 -6.48 9.95 -8.82
C GLU A 28 -5.79 8.98 -9.78
N LEU A 29 -4.51 8.75 -9.57
CA LEU A 29 -3.73 7.91 -10.48
C LEU A 29 -4.15 6.44 -10.40
N SER A 30 -4.60 5.99 -9.24
CA SER A 30 -4.97 4.59 -9.05
C SER A 30 -6.45 4.32 -9.30
N GLY A 31 -7.24 5.38 -9.50
CA GLY A 31 -8.67 5.21 -9.67
C GLY A 31 -9.38 4.89 -8.37
N CYS A 32 -8.77 5.20 -7.24
CA CYS A 32 -9.35 4.96 -5.93
C CYS A 32 -9.83 6.28 -5.32
N HIS A 33 -10.60 6.17 -4.25
CA HIS A 33 -11.04 7.36 -3.53
C HIS A 33 -9.95 7.75 -2.52
N PRO A 34 -9.72 9.07 -2.29
CA PRO A 34 -8.69 9.48 -1.33
C PRO A 34 -8.93 8.94 0.07
N THR A 35 -10.18 8.85 0.51
CA THR A 35 -10.49 8.28 1.80
C THR A 35 -10.02 6.84 1.89
N TYR A 36 -10.21 6.09 0.81
CA TYR A 36 -9.77 4.69 0.77
C TYR A 36 -8.25 4.60 0.88
N ILE A 37 -7.52 5.47 0.17
CA ILE A 37 -6.07 5.48 0.26
C ILE A 37 -5.63 5.71 1.71
N GLY A 38 -6.24 6.69 2.39
CA GLY A 38 -5.91 6.94 3.78
C GLY A 38 -6.18 5.75 4.67
N GLN A 39 -7.31 5.08 4.45
CA GLN A 39 -7.65 3.90 5.24
C GLN A 39 -6.66 2.76 5.01
N VAL A 40 -6.25 2.56 3.76
CA VAL A 40 -5.25 1.54 3.45
C VAL A 40 -3.93 1.86 4.14
N GLU A 41 -3.51 3.12 4.08
CA GLU A 41 -2.22 3.51 4.67
C GLU A 41 -2.21 3.35 6.19
N ARG A 42 -3.36 3.52 6.83
CA ARG A 42 -3.44 3.35 8.29
C ARG A 42 -3.68 1.90 8.70
N GLY A 43 -3.82 1.01 7.72
CA GLY A 43 -4.08 -0.40 8.02
C GLY A 43 -5.51 -0.66 8.47
N GLU A 44 -6.42 0.25 8.16
CA GLU A 44 -7.82 0.14 8.57
C GLU A 44 -8.66 -0.68 7.60
N LYS A 45 -8.11 -0.96 6.42
CA LYS A 45 -8.80 -1.74 5.40
C LYS A 45 -7.95 -2.91 4.97
N ASN A 46 -8.59 -4.04 4.78
CA ASN A 46 -7.95 -5.18 4.12
C ASN A 46 -8.19 -5.01 2.63
N ALA A 47 -7.28 -4.31 1.97
CA ALA A 47 -7.44 -4.01 0.56
C ALA A 47 -7.37 -5.29 -0.26
N THR A 48 -8.14 -5.33 -1.35
CA THR A 48 -8.09 -6.47 -2.25
C THR A 48 -6.78 -6.42 -3.04
N LEU A 49 -6.38 -7.59 -3.57
CA LEU A 49 -5.20 -7.63 -4.42
C LEU A 49 -5.36 -6.71 -5.63
N GLU A 50 -6.58 -6.64 -6.17
CA GLU A 50 -6.84 -5.78 -7.30
C GLU A 50 -6.58 -4.31 -6.96
N SER A 51 -7.06 -3.88 -5.78
CA SER A 51 -6.83 -2.51 -5.34
C SER A 51 -5.35 -2.24 -5.12
N ILE A 52 -4.67 -3.18 -4.48
CA ILE A 52 -3.24 -3.04 -4.22
C ILE A 52 -2.46 -2.97 -5.54
N GLU A 53 -2.87 -3.76 -6.53
CA GLU A 53 -2.23 -3.73 -7.83
C GLU A 53 -2.39 -2.35 -8.48
N LYS A 54 -3.58 -1.78 -8.40
CA LYS A 54 -3.82 -0.46 -8.96
C LYS A 54 -2.97 0.60 -8.26
N ILE A 55 -2.86 0.50 -6.95
CA ILE A 55 -2.07 1.45 -6.17
C ILE A 55 -0.58 1.31 -6.51
N ALA A 56 -0.08 0.08 -6.58
CA ALA A 56 1.31 -0.15 -6.92
C ALA A 56 1.62 0.36 -8.32
N SER A 57 0.72 0.07 -9.26
CA SER A 57 0.90 0.50 -10.64
C SER A 57 0.92 2.02 -10.74
N ALA A 58 0.07 2.69 -9.96
CA ALA A 58 0.04 4.16 -9.94
C ALA A 58 1.35 4.75 -9.45
N MET A 59 2.05 4.03 -8.59
CA MET A 59 3.35 4.46 -8.08
C MET A 59 4.51 3.88 -8.86
N ASN A 60 4.21 3.12 -9.91
CA ASN A 60 5.24 2.51 -10.77
C ASN A 60 6.15 1.59 -9.98
N ILE A 61 5.56 0.83 -9.07
CA ILE A 61 6.29 -0.20 -8.33
C ILE A 61 5.57 -1.54 -8.55
N SER A 62 6.29 -2.62 -8.28
CA SER A 62 5.73 -3.95 -8.46
C SER A 62 5.02 -4.40 -7.19
N LEU A 63 4.13 -5.38 -7.33
CA LEU A 63 3.54 -6.01 -6.16
C LEU A 63 4.61 -6.65 -5.29
N ALA A 64 5.65 -7.19 -5.93
CA ALA A 64 6.73 -7.81 -5.18
C ALA A 64 7.39 -6.81 -4.23
N GLN A 65 7.53 -5.57 -4.66
CA GLN A 65 8.12 -4.55 -3.79
C GLN A 65 7.25 -4.26 -2.57
N LEU A 66 5.93 -4.26 -2.76
CA LEU A 66 5.03 -4.04 -1.64
C LEU A 66 5.00 -5.21 -0.67
N PHE A 67 5.16 -6.42 -1.19
CA PHE A 67 5.07 -7.62 -0.36
C PHE A 67 6.42 -8.20 0.05
N GLU A 68 7.48 -7.50 -0.27
CA GLU A 68 8.82 -8.00 -0.01
C GLU A 68 9.01 -8.33 1.46
N LYS A 69 9.47 -9.55 1.73
CA LYS A 69 9.80 -10.02 3.08
C LYS A 69 8.62 -10.10 4.04
N ILE A 70 7.41 -9.96 3.52
CA ILE A 70 6.25 -10.19 4.37
C ILE A 70 6.16 -11.66 4.67
N GLY A 71 6.10 -11.99 5.94
CA GLY A 71 6.05 -13.38 6.37
C GLY A 71 7.41 -13.98 6.66
N GLU A 72 8.47 -13.38 6.13
CA GLU A 72 9.81 -13.91 6.37
C GLU A 72 10.29 -13.64 7.78
N SER A 73 9.91 -12.50 8.31
CA SER A 73 10.37 -12.14 9.65
C SER A 73 9.88 -13.11 10.69
N SER A 74 8.76 -13.75 10.45
CA SER A 74 8.19 -14.69 11.42
C SER A 74 8.98 -15.99 11.43
N THR A 75 9.82 -16.25 10.45
CA THR A 75 10.57 -17.49 10.35
C THR A 75 12.00 -17.34 10.81
N ASP A 76 12.39 -16.17 11.21
CA ASP A 76 13.76 -15.90 11.55
C ASP A 76 14.16 -16.45 12.91
N SER A 77 13.21 -16.78 13.70
CA SER A 77 13.50 -17.26 15.03
C SER A 77 14.15 -18.62 15.03
#